data_f8482d966c370022b46c08c5d9c95221
#
_entry.id   f8482d966c370022b46c08c5d9c95221
#
_cell.length_a   1.000
_cell.length_b   1.000
_cell.length_c   1.000
_cell.angle_alpha   90.00
_cell.angle_beta   90.00
_cell.angle_gamma   90.00
#
_symmetry.space_group_name_H-M   'P 1'
#
loop_
_entity.id
_entity.type
_entity.pdbx_description
1 polymer ?
#
loop_
_entity_poly.entity_id
_entity_poly.type
_entity_poly.pdbx_seq_one_letter_code
_entity_poly.pdbx_strand_id
1 'polypeptide(L)'
;MEITTFDKLSKEDQALVKTAMEARENAYTPYSNHKVGSAVRTANGKIFPGCNVEIISLQTSCHAERNAVMNMAMHGERVIEALVCYGPYSGVPCAECRQVIWEFCDNNPNVRIIGATTEGEIELM
;
A
#
# COMPACT_ATOMS: atom_id res chain seq x y z
N MET A 1 -7.97 15.35 -4.59
CA MET A 1 -8.03 13.93 -4.98
C MET A 1 -8.38 13.85 -6.46
N GLU A 2 -7.66 13.04 -7.20
CA GLU A 2 -7.88 12.83 -8.62
C GLU A 2 -8.27 11.38 -8.87
N ILE A 3 -9.27 11.16 -9.71
CA ILE A 3 -9.72 9.82 -10.07
C ILE A 3 -9.29 9.54 -11.51
N THR A 4 -8.68 8.39 -11.73
CA THR A 4 -8.18 7.99 -13.04
C THR A 4 -8.33 6.48 -13.23
N THR A 5 -7.70 5.93 -14.26
CA THR A 5 -7.71 4.49 -14.53
C THR A 5 -6.28 3.98 -14.60
N PHE A 6 -6.12 2.66 -14.47
CA PHE A 6 -4.82 2.00 -14.51
C PHE A 6 -4.03 2.36 -15.77
N ASP A 7 -4.70 2.39 -16.93
CA ASP A 7 -4.05 2.64 -18.22
C ASP A 7 -3.38 4.01 -18.29
N LYS A 8 -3.85 4.97 -17.52
CA LYS A 8 -3.34 6.34 -17.53
C LYS A 8 -2.18 6.56 -16.58
N LEU A 9 -1.84 5.56 -15.78
CA LEU A 9 -0.69 5.64 -14.87
C LEU A 9 0.62 5.50 -15.64
N SER A 10 1.70 6.04 -15.08
CA SER A 10 3.04 5.78 -15.59
C SER A 10 3.37 4.30 -15.45
N LYS A 11 4.37 3.83 -16.20
CA LYS A 11 4.79 2.42 -16.12
C LYS A 11 5.26 2.05 -14.73
N GLU A 12 5.96 2.97 -14.05
CA GLU A 12 6.41 2.75 -12.69
C GLU A 12 5.25 2.61 -11.72
N ASP A 13 4.22 3.43 -11.87
CA ASP A 13 3.03 3.35 -11.02
C ASP A 13 2.22 2.11 -11.33
N GLN A 14 2.13 1.71 -12.61
CA GLN A 14 1.48 0.45 -12.98
C GLN A 14 2.17 -0.75 -12.34
N ALA A 15 3.50 -0.77 -12.34
CA ALA A 15 4.26 -1.85 -11.70
C ALA A 15 3.98 -1.89 -10.20
N LEU A 16 3.87 -0.73 -9.58
CA LEU A 16 3.57 -0.62 -8.14
C LEU A 16 2.17 -1.18 -7.85
N VAL A 17 1.17 -0.79 -8.63
CA VAL A 17 -0.20 -1.29 -8.48
C VAL A 17 -0.24 -2.81 -8.69
N LYS A 18 0.43 -3.33 -9.72
CA LYS A 18 0.48 -4.78 -9.97
C LYS A 18 1.07 -5.54 -8.80
N THR A 19 2.12 -5.01 -8.19
CA THR A 19 2.74 -5.63 -7.02
C THR A 19 1.75 -5.69 -5.86
N ALA A 20 0.97 -4.63 -5.64
CA ALA A 20 -0.07 -4.61 -4.62
C ALA A 20 -1.17 -5.64 -4.91
N MET A 21 -1.57 -5.77 -6.18
CA MET A 21 -2.57 -6.76 -6.59
C MET A 21 -2.09 -8.19 -6.30
N GLU A 22 -0.84 -8.49 -6.61
CA GLU A 22 -0.26 -9.80 -6.34
C GLU A 22 -0.14 -10.05 -4.84
N ALA A 23 0.27 -9.06 -4.08
CA ALA A 23 0.41 -9.18 -2.63
C ALA A 23 -0.92 -9.51 -1.96
N ARG A 24 -2.02 -8.97 -2.46
CA ARG A 24 -3.36 -9.23 -1.93
C ARG A 24 -3.71 -10.71 -1.91
N GLU A 25 -3.20 -11.48 -2.87
CA GLU A 25 -3.47 -12.92 -2.94
C GLU A 25 -2.99 -13.67 -1.71
N ASN A 26 -2.01 -13.14 -1.00
CA ASN A 26 -1.44 -13.75 0.21
C ASN A 26 -2.06 -13.24 1.50
N ALA A 27 -3.05 -12.35 1.43
CA ALA A 27 -3.69 -11.82 2.61
C ALA A 27 -4.34 -12.92 3.43
N TYR A 28 -4.20 -12.82 4.75
CA TYR A 28 -4.77 -13.77 5.69
C TYR A 28 -5.90 -13.08 6.45
N THR A 29 -7.15 -13.34 6.06
CA THR A 29 -8.31 -12.61 6.55
C THR A 29 -9.45 -13.53 6.98
N PRO A 30 -9.20 -14.49 7.92
CA PRO A 30 -10.23 -15.45 8.31
C PRO A 30 -11.38 -14.83 9.10
N TYR A 31 -11.20 -13.62 9.62
CA TYR A 31 -12.21 -12.97 10.47
C TYR A 31 -13.08 -12.01 9.69
N SER A 32 -12.51 -11.19 8.82
CA SER A 32 -13.24 -10.18 8.08
C SER A 32 -13.58 -10.59 6.65
N ASN A 33 -12.82 -11.50 6.09
CA ASN A 33 -12.88 -11.87 4.68
C ASN A 33 -12.61 -10.65 3.76
N HIS A 34 -11.81 -9.70 4.24
CA HIS A 34 -11.53 -8.43 3.55
C HIS A 34 -10.05 -8.33 3.24
N LYS A 35 -9.67 -8.83 2.05
CA LYS A 35 -8.27 -8.87 1.62
C LYS A 35 -7.82 -7.53 1.04
N VAL A 36 -6.66 -7.07 1.49
CA VAL A 36 -6.03 -5.84 1.00
C VAL A 36 -4.57 -6.14 0.66
N GLY A 37 -4.13 -5.62 -0.47
CA GLY A 37 -2.72 -5.64 -0.84
C GLY A 37 -2.17 -4.23 -0.84
N SER A 38 -0.85 -4.13 -0.68
CA SER A 38 -0.15 -2.87 -0.73
C SER A 38 1.21 -3.06 -1.36
N ALA A 39 1.78 -1.99 -1.84
CA ALA A 39 3.16 -1.97 -2.30
C ALA A 39 3.73 -0.58 -2.06
N VAL A 40 4.98 -0.52 -1.67
CA VAL A 40 5.69 0.73 -1.46
C VAL A 40 6.88 0.79 -2.40
N ARG A 41 7.09 1.96 -3.01
CA ARG A 41 8.28 2.24 -3.83
C ARG A 41 9.16 3.20 -3.07
N THR A 42 10.45 2.86 -2.97
CA THR A 42 11.43 3.71 -2.29
C THR A 42 11.97 4.77 -3.22
N ALA A 43 12.64 5.76 -2.65
CA ALA A 43 13.34 6.79 -3.42
C ALA A 43 14.41 6.21 -4.36
N ASN A 44 14.90 5.00 -4.06
CA ASN A 44 15.85 4.28 -4.91
C ASN A 44 15.17 3.45 -5.99
N GLY A 45 13.86 3.48 -6.08
CA GLY A 45 13.12 2.75 -7.10
C GLY A 45 12.82 1.30 -6.77
N LYS A 46 13.11 0.83 -5.57
CA LYS A 46 12.81 -0.54 -5.15
C LYS A 46 11.36 -0.65 -4.68
N ILE A 47 10.74 -1.79 -4.93
CA ILE A 47 9.33 -2.04 -4.59
C ILE A 47 9.24 -3.17 -3.58
N PHE A 48 8.44 -2.96 -2.53
CA PHE A 48 8.21 -3.96 -1.50
C PHE A 48 6.71 -4.18 -1.30
N PRO A 49 6.25 -5.44 -1.38
CA PRO A 49 4.83 -5.77 -1.21
C PRO A 49 4.44 -5.91 0.25
N GLY A 50 3.14 -5.82 0.50
CA GLY A 50 2.54 -6.15 1.77
C GLY A 50 1.09 -6.55 1.59
N CYS A 51 0.56 -7.30 2.54
CA CYS A 51 -0.85 -7.66 2.58
C CYS A 51 -1.32 -7.63 4.03
N ASN A 52 -2.64 -7.60 4.24
CA ASN A 52 -3.13 -7.63 5.59
C ASN A 52 -3.11 -9.06 6.14
N VAL A 53 -2.76 -9.16 7.42
CA VAL A 53 -2.70 -10.41 8.17
C VAL A 53 -3.48 -10.19 9.45
N GLU A 54 -4.60 -10.90 9.58
CA GLU A 54 -5.48 -10.75 10.73
C GLU A 54 -5.12 -11.74 11.83
N ILE A 55 -5.21 -11.28 13.05
CA ILE A 55 -5.00 -12.10 14.23
C ILE A 55 -6.31 -12.06 15.02
N ILE A 56 -6.59 -13.10 15.79
CA ILE A 56 -7.84 -13.18 16.56
C ILE A 56 -8.00 -11.97 17.50
N SER A 57 -6.89 -11.47 18.02
CA SER A 57 -6.87 -10.18 18.69
C SER A 57 -6.70 -9.11 17.61
N LEU A 58 -7.79 -8.48 17.20
CA LEU A 58 -7.76 -7.55 16.08
C LEU A 58 -6.74 -6.42 16.24
N GLN A 59 -6.41 -6.08 17.48
CA GLN A 59 -5.40 -5.05 17.79
C GLN A 59 -4.01 -5.41 17.31
N THR A 60 -3.71 -6.70 17.19
CA THR A 60 -2.39 -7.18 16.77
C THR A 60 -2.35 -7.49 15.28
N SER A 61 -3.45 -7.32 14.57
CA SER A 61 -3.50 -7.50 13.12
C SER A 61 -2.60 -6.48 12.42
N CYS A 62 -2.00 -6.89 11.31
CA CYS A 62 -1.17 -6.00 10.51
C CYS A 62 -1.90 -5.58 9.25
N HIS A 63 -2.04 -4.28 9.03
CA HIS A 63 -2.61 -3.75 7.81
C HIS A 63 -1.62 -3.89 6.65
N ALA A 64 -2.14 -3.95 5.43
CA ALA A 64 -1.30 -4.17 4.25
C ALA A 64 -0.24 -3.08 4.08
N GLU A 65 -0.60 -1.82 4.27
CA GLU A 65 0.31 -0.70 4.11
C GLU A 65 1.46 -0.77 5.12
N ARG A 66 1.13 -1.05 6.38
CA ARG A 66 2.15 -1.17 7.41
C ARG A 66 3.07 -2.35 7.14
N ASN A 67 2.51 -3.46 6.68
CA ASN A 67 3.30 -4.64 6.34
C ASN A 67 4.29 -4.34 5.20
N ALA A 68 3.83 -3.62 4.17
CA ALA A 68 4.71 -3.21 3.07
C ALA A 68 5.87 -2.32 3.56
N VAL A 69 5.56 -1.34 4.42
CA VAL A 69 6.58 -0.43 4.95
C VAL A 69 7.57 -1.16 5.85
N MET A 70 7.09 -2.10 6.68
CA MET A 70 7.98 -2.90 7.53
C MET A 70 8.88 -3.80 6.69
N ASN A 71 8.34 -4.37 5.60
CA ASN A 71 9.14 -5.15 4.65
C ASN A 71 10.24 -4.29 4.04
N MET A 72 9.90 -3.08 3.61
CA MET A 72 10.86 -2.10 3.11
C MET A 72 11.97 -1.82 4.13
N ALA A 73 11.58 -1.52 5.36
CA ALA A 73 12.52 -1.19 6.43
C ALA A 73 13.44 -2.37 6.75
N MET A 74 12.91 -3.59 6.70
CA MET A 74 13.68 -4.81 6.94
C MET A 74 14.79 -4.99 5.89
N HIS A 75 14.59 -4.48 4.69
CA HIS A 75 15.57 -4.56 3.61
C HIS A 75 16.51 -3.35 3.56
N GLY A 76 16.49 -2.51 4.59
CA GLY A 76 17.42 -1.40 4.71
C GLY A 76 17.00 -0.11 4.05
N GLU A 77 15.83 -0.06 3.42
CA GLU A 77 15.32 1.15 2.79
C GLU A 77 14.57 2.01 3.80
N ARG A 78 14.72 3.32 3.69
CA ARG A 78 14.21 4.26 4.71
C ARG A 78 13.37 5.41 4.16
N VAL A 79 13.28 5.57 2.83
CA VAL A 79 12.59 6.72 2.24
C VAL A 79 11.55 6.25 1.24
N ILE A 80 10.28 6.58 1.49
CA ILE A 80 9.16 6.24 0.64
C ILE A 80 8.96 7.33 -0.42
N GLU A 81 8.80 6.92 -1.67
CA GLU A 81 8.40 7.81 -2.75
C GLU A 81 6.91 7.70 -3.05
N ALA A 82 6.37 6.49 -3.07
CA ALA A 82 4.95 6.24 -3.35
C ALA A 82 4.49 4.97 -2.68
N LEU A 83 3.19 4.89 -2.38
CA LEU A 83 2.58 3.72 -1.79
C LEU A 83 1.20 3.49 -2.41
N VAL A 84 0.89 2.24 -2.70
CA VAL A 84 -0.41 1.80 -3.23
C VAL A 84 -1.14 0.98 -2.18
N CYS A 85 -2.44 1.27 -2.03
CA CYS A 85 -3.37 0.41 -1.30
C CYS A 85 -4.34 -0.18 -2.32
N TYR A 86 -4.49 -1.50 -2.33
CA TYR A 86 -5.36 -2.19 -3.27
C TYR A 86 -6.36 -3.07 -2.54
N GLY A 87 -7.63 -2.82 -2.74
CA GLY A 87 -8.69 -3.58 -2.10
C GLY A 87 -10.06 -3.31 -2.71
N PRO A 88 -11.13 -3.88 -2.14
CA PRO A 88 -12.47 -3.72 -2.70
C PRO A 88 -13.06 -2.33 -2.50
N TYR A 89 -12.50 -1.53 -1.61
CA TYR A 89 -12.96 -0.18 -1.33
C TYR A 89 -11.85 0.84 -1.55
N SER A 90 -12.21 2.11 -1.53
CA SER A 90 -11.27 3.20 -1.66
C SER A 90 -10.08 3.04 -0.72
N GLY A 91 -8.89 3.18 -1.26
CA GLY A 91 -7.64 2.80 -0.61
C GLY A 91 -6.98 3.87 0.24
N VAL A 92 -7.75 4.67 0.98
CA VAL A 92 -7.14 5.65 1.88
C VAL A 92 -6.56 4.92 3.11
N PRO A 93 -5.26 5.08 3.39
CA PRO A 93 -4.68 4.46 4.58
C PRO A 93 -5.33 4.96 5.86
N CYS A 94 -5.48 4.09 6.84
CA CYS A 94 -6.01 4.47 8.14
C CYS A 94 -5.00 5.36 8.89
N ALA A 95 -5.42 5.94 10.03
CA ALA A 95 -4.57 6.85 10.79
C ALA A 95 -3.26 6.21 11.23
N GLU A 96 -3.30 4.94 11.67
CA GLU A 96 -2.09 4.22 12.07
C GLU A 96 -1.13 4.03 10.91
N CYS A 97 -1.66 3.64 9.74
CA CYS A 97 -0.83 3.45 8.56
C CYS A 97 -0.24 4.77 8.07
N ARG A 98 -1.00 5.86 8.15
CA ARG A 98 -0.48 7.19 7.83
C ARG A 98 0.68 7.59 8.72
N GLN A 99 0.60 7.25 10.00
CA GLN A 99 1.68 7.54 10.95
C GLN A 99 2.95 6.77 10.58
N VAL A 100 2.80 5.50 10.20
CA VAL A 100 3.93 4.67 9.77
C VAL A 100 4.55 5.22 8.47
N ILE A 101 3.71 5.59 7.51
CA ILE A 101 4.17 6.17 6.25
C ILE A 101 4.93 7.47 6.51
N TRP A 102 4.39 8.32 7.38
CA TRP A 102 5.01 9.60 7.71
C TRP A 102 6.43 9.44 8.27
N GLU A 103 6.64 8.42 9.08
CA GLU A 103 7.96 8.16 9.67
C GLU A 103 9.03 7.99 8.59
N PHE A 104 8.67 7.42 7.44
CA PHE A 104 9.63 7.08 6.39
C PHE A 104 9.51 7.95 5.14
N CYS A 105 8.82 9.07 5.21
CA CYS A 105 8.69 9.93 4.03
C CYS A 105 9.72 11.08 3.97
N ASP A 106 10.64 11.12 4.93
CA ASP A 106 11.73 12.12 4.98
C ASP A 106 11.20 13.56 4.92
N ASN A 107 10.08 13.82 5.60
CA ASN A 107 9.39 15.11 5.61
C ASN A 107 9.01 15.62 4.21
N ASN A 108 8.92 14.70 3.24
CA ASN A 108 8.55 15.06 1.87
C ASN A 108 7.03 15.17 1.75
N PRO A 109 6.48 16.38 1.54
CA PRO A 109 5.03 16.52 1.40
C PRO A 109 4.50 15.97 0.06
N ASN A 110 5.38 15.58 -0.84
CA ASN A 110 5.02 15.09 -2.16
C ASN A 110 5.02 13.56 -2.27
N VAL A 111 5.09 12.85 -1.13
CA VAL A 111 4.88 11.41 -1.12
C VAL A 111 3.50 11.10 -1.68
N ARG A 112 3.46 10.19 -2.66
CA ARG A 112 2.23 9.89 -3.39
C ARG A 112 1.55 8.67 -2.80
N ILE A 113 0.25 8.82 -2.53
CA ILE A 113 -0.60 7.72 -2.10
C ILE A 113 -1.56 7.39 -3.24
N ILE A 114 -1.58 6.14 -3.66
CA ILE A 114 -2.43 5.67 -4.74
C ILE A 114 -3.39 4.65 -4.17
N GLY A 115 -4.68 4.92 -4.31
CA GLY A 115 -5.72 3.95 -3.96
C GLY A 115 -6.18 3.25 -5.22
N ALA A 116 -6.24 1.92 -5.19
CA ALA A 116 -6.73 1.13 -6.31
C ALA A 116 -7.81 0.18 -5.82
N THR A 117 -8.91 0.09 -6.56
CA THR A 117 -10.00 -0.81 -6.21
C THR A 117 -10.03 -2.02 -7.12
N THR A 118 -10.64 -3.10 -6.64
CA THR A 118 -10.81 -4.31 -7.43
C THR A 118 -11.71 -4.09 -8.65
N GLU A 119 -12.43 -2.96 -8.70
CA GLU A 119 -13.28 -2.59 -9.82
C GLU A 119 -12.58 -1.68 -10.85
N GLY A 120 -11.28 -1.43 -10.64
CA GLY A 120 -10.47 -0.70 -11.61
C GLY A 120 -10.37 0.80 -11.39
N GLU A 121 -10.96 1.34 -10.34
CA GLU A 121 -10.85 2.75 -10.02
C GLU A 121 -9.51 3.05 -9.37
N ILE A 122 -8.86 4.12 -9.78
CA ILE A 122 -7.59 4.59 -9.22
C ILE A 122 -7.81 5.98 -8.63
N GLU A 123 -7.42 6.14 -7.38
CA GLU A 123 -7.48 7.43 -6.69
C GLU A 123 -6.05 7.91 -6.40
N LEU A 124 -5.75 9.13 -6.81
CA LEU A 124 -4.46 9.77 -6.56
C LEU A 124 -4.62 10.82 -5.46
N MET A 125 -3.83 10.71 -4.42
CA MET A 125 -3.91 11.60 -3.26
C MET A 125 -2.63 12.38 -3.07
#